data_d3c453b549fc18ad38a07e74ff149950
#
_entry.id   d3c453b549fc18ad38a07e74ff149950
#
_cell.length_a   1.000
_cell.length_b   1.000
_cell.length_c   1.000
_cell.angle_alpha   90.00
_cell.angle_beta   90.00
_cell.angle_gamma   90.00
#
_symmetry.space_group_name_H-M   'P 1'
#
loop_
_entity.id
_entity.type
_entity.pdbx_description
1 polymer ?
#
loop_
_entity_poly.entity_id
_entity_poly.type
_entity_poly.pdbx_seq_one_letter_code
_entity_poly.pdbx_strand_id
1 'polypeptide(L)'
;MTVGLTPYQLRFCPASYLHEAHLPSSWAQVPKLLPEWRTLPASNGALLEALALGIGYEMPAPLGGLALFPQSELMLLLRRLGAVLHGEAIRHCLLAPTLRQIIALLGEEGHRAVLSQLDLLIGPWPAGWQQPLPAQLDEGVLEEAGLQFWLAAAGEGYTDWARRLALRLPPAPPRPSWPLAADQRPLARALCLKIAKQVTPQCCHLLK
;
A
#
# COMPACT_ATOMS: atom_id res chain seq x y z
N MET A 1 -3.07 16.15 12.50
CA MET A 1 -3.08 14.67 12.58
C MET A 1 -4.10 14.18 11.56
N THR A 2 -3.68 13.54 10.49
CA THR A 2 -4.59 12.88 9.54
C THR A 2 -5.21 11.67 10.24
N VAL A 3 -6.54 11.67 10.34
CA VAL A 3 -7.29 10.59 11.02
C VAL A 3 -7.37 9.40 10.08
N GLY A 4 -7.10 8.20 10.59
CA GLY A 4 -7.30 6.95 9.85
C GLY A 4 -8.79 6.67 9.64
N LEU A 5 -9.08 5.70 8.78
CA LEU A 5 -10.45 5.25 8.54
C LEU A 5 -10.93 4.33 9.68
N THR A 6 -12.21 4.40 9.97
CA THR A 6 -12.88 3.37 10.77
C THR A 6 -13.27 2.18 9.88
N PRO A 7 -13.47 0.98 10.44
CA PRO A 7 -14.00 -0.16 9.69
C PRO A 7 -15.35 0.14 9.00
N TYR A 8 -16.19 0.96 9.64
CA TYR A 8 -17.45 1.43 9.07
C TYR A 8 -17.21 2.29 7.81
N GLN A 9 -16.31 3.26 7.90
CA GLN A 9 -15.98 4.14 6.76
C GLN A 9 -15.39 3.35 5.59
N LEU A 10 -14.47 2.42 5.86
CA LEU A 10 -13.92 1.56 4.82
C LEU A 10 -14.99 0.73 4.11
N ARG A 11 -16.00 0.26 4.86
CA ARG A 11 -17.07 -0.60 4.33
C ARG A 11 -18.14 0.17 3.58
N PHE A 12 -18.59 1.30 4.13
CA PHE A 12 -19.79 2.00 3.67
C PHE A 12 -19.56 3.38 3.09
N CYS A 13 -18.38 3.97 3.25
CA CYS A 13 -18.12 5.36 2.87
C CYS A 13 -16.98 5.50 1.83
N PRO A 14 -17.09 4.91 0.62
CA PRO A 14 -16.02 4.99 -0.38
C PRO A 14 -15.69 6.42 -0.78
N ALA A 15 -16.64 7.35 -0.77
CA ALA A 15 -16.39 8.77 -1.04
C ALA A 15 -15.33 9.37 -0.11
N SER A 16 -15.20 8.89 1.12
CA SER A 16 -14.28 9.45 2.10
C SER A 16 -12.80 9.09 1.84
N TYR A 17 -12.53 8.00 1.11
CA TYR A 17 -11.17 7.49 0.93
C TYR A 17 -10.76 7.25 -0.53
N LEU A 18 -11.71 7.25 -1.46
CA LEU A 18 -11.43 7.00 -2.88
C LEU A 18 -10.44 8.03 -3.42
N HIS A 19 -9.37 7.57 -4.05
CA HIS A 19 -8.49 8.42 -4.83
C HIS A 19 -9.24 8.92 -6.08
N GLU A 20 -9.12 10.21 -6.42
CA GLU A 20 -9.94 10.84 -7.46
C GLU A 20 -9.79 10.21 -8.84
N ALA A 21 -8.62 9.67 -9.14
CA ALA A 21 -8.38 8.99 -10.40
C ALA A 21 -9.16 7.65 -10.57
N HIS A 22 -9.78 7.16 -9.51
CA HIS A 22 -10.70 6.00 -9.58
C HIS A 22 -12.17 6.39 -9.69
N LEU A 23 -12.48 7.68 -9.76
CA LEU A 23 -13.86 8.11 -9.97
C LEU A 23 -14.38 7.55 -11.30
N PRO A 24 -15.60 6.99 -11.33
CA PRO A 24 -16.22 6.58 -12.57
C PRO A 24 -16.32 7.77 -13.56
N SER A 25 -16.23 7.50 -14.85
CA SER A 25 -16.32 8.55 -15.87
C SER A 25 -17.58 9.42 -15.77
N SER A 26 -18.69 8.82 -15.35
CA SER A 26 -19.94 9.53 -15.04
C SER A 26 -19.82 10.52 -13.88
N TRP A 27 -18.80 10.41 -13.05
CA TRP A 27 -18.52 11.27 -11.90
C TRP A 27 -17.45 12.32 -12.16
N ALA A 28 -16.87 12.38 -13.36
CA ALA A 28 -15.75 13.28 -13.67
C ALA A 28 -16.00 14.77 -13.37
N GLN A 29 -17.26 15.20 -13.43
CA GLN A 29 -17.65 16.61 -13.13
C GLN A 29 -18.13 16.80 -11.68
N VAL A 30 -18.42 15.73 -10.95
CA VAL A 30 -18.99 15.83 -9.60
C VAL A 30 -18.10 16.62 -8.65
N PRO A 31 -16.77 16.42 -8.58
CA PRO A 31 -15.90 17.21 -7.70
C PRO A 31 -15.93 18.72 -7.97
N LYS A 32 -16.19 19.12 -9.22
CA LYS A 32 -16.26 20.54 -9.60
C LYS A 32 -17.62 21.13 -9.30
N LEU A 33 -18.69 20.37 -9.52
CA LEU A 33 -20.07 20.86 -9.34
C LEU A 33 -20.54 20.79 -7.89
N LEU A 34 -19.97 19.86 -7.11
CA LEU A 34 -20.39 19.57 -5.74
C LEU A 34 -19.13 19.33 -4.86
N PRO A 35 -18.45 20.39 -4.41
CA PRO A 35 -17.18 20.25 -3.65
C PRO A 35 -17.29 19.37 -2.40
N GLU A 36 -18.46 19.36 -1.74
CA GLU A 36 -18.75 18.55 -0.55
C GLU A 36 -19.17 17.10 -0.85
N TRP A 37 -19.09 16.63 -2.09
CA TRP A 37 -19.54 15.29 -2.49
C TRP A 37 -19.00 14.14 -1.60
N ARG A 38 -17.79 14.31 -1.05
CA ARG A 38 -17.15 13.31 -0.18
C ARG A 38 -17.87 13.11 1.15
N THR A 39 -18.63 14.08 1.60
CA THR A 39 -19.35 14.05 2.89
C THR A 39 -20.81 13.64 2.74
N LEU A 40 -21.34 13.59 1.52
CA LEU A 40 -22.75 13.29 1.27
C LEU A 40 -23.02 11.77 1.37
N PRO A 41 -24.01 11.34 2.16
CA PRO A 41 -24.39 9.93 2.23
C PRO A 41 -24.78 9.33 0.89
N ALA A 42 -25.50 10.10 0.04
CA ALA A 42 -25.91 9.66 -1.30
C ALA A 42 -24.72 9.33 -2.21
N SER A 43 -23.60 10.05 -2.09
CA SER A 43 -22.37 9.77 -2.84
C SER A 43 -21.80 8.39 -2.50
N ASN A 44 -21.88 7.99 -1.24
CA ASN A 44 -21.38 6.68 -0.81
C ASN A 44 -22.20 5.53 -1.42
N GLY A 45 -23.53 5.61 -1.38
CA GLY A 45 -24.41 4.62 -2.00
C GLY A 45 -24.16 4.48 -3.50
N ALA A 46 -24.13 5.60 -4.22
CA ALA A 46 -23.90 5.62 -5.64
C ALA A 46 -22.50 5.09 -6.05
N LEU A 47 -21.46 5.38 -5.25
CA LEU A 47 -20.11 4.85 -5.50
C LEU A 47 -20.00 3.37 -5.17
N LEU A 48 -20.68 2.86 -4.12
CA LEU A 48 -20.72 1.43 -3.83
C LEU A 48 -21.31 0.66 -5.02
N GLU A 49 -22.38 1.18 -5.61
CA GLU A 49 -23.04 0.61 -6.78
C GLU A 49 -22.16 0.74 -8.04
N ALA A 50 -21.73 1.95 -8.37
CA ALA A 50 -20.96 2.22 -9.59
C ALA A 50 -19.62 1.47 -9.63
N LEU A 51 -18.99 1.27 -8.47
CA LEU A 51 -17.76 0.51 -8.34
C LEU A 51 -18.00 -0.96 -7.98
N ALA A 52 -19.25 -1.43 -7.91
CA ALA A 52 -19.62 -2.79 -7.52
C ALA A 52 -18.86 -3.28 -6.27
N LEU A 53 -18.89 -2.49 -5.19
CA LEU A 53 -18.19 -2.80 -3.94
C LEU A 53 -19.11 -3.57 -2.99
N GLY A 54 -18.89 -4.87 -2.86
CA GLY A 54 -19.63 -5.72 -1.93
C GLY A 54 -19.41 -5.33 -0.47
N ILE A 55 -20.46 -5.20 0.33
CA ILE A 55 -20.38 -4.81 1.74
C ILE A 55 -20.11 -5.99 2.68
N GLY A 56 -20.34 -7.23 2.23
CA GLY A 56 -20.18 -8.45 3.00
C GLY A 56 -18.81 -9.08 2.79
N TYR A 57 -17.74 -8.49 3.33
CA TYR A 57 -16.38 -9.01 3.22
C TYR A 57 -15.68 -9.05 4.58
N GLU A 58 -14.66 -9.89 4.65
CA GLU A 58 -13.75 -9.99 5.80
C GLU A 58 -12.42 -9.29 5.50
N MET A 59 -11.77 -8.82 6.56
CA MET A 59 -10.40 -8.29 6.49
C MET A 59 -9.41 -9.37 6.92
N PRO A 60 -8.29 -9.55 6.19
CA PRO A 60 -7.29 -10.55 6.55
C PRO A 60 -6.59 -10.18 7.87
N ALA A 61 -6.73 -11.01 8.91
CA ALA A 61 -5.95 -10.82 10.12
C ALA A 61 -4.49 -11.32 9.92
N PRO A 62 -3.49 -10.60 10.43
CA PRO A 62 -3.53 -9.28 11.05
C PRO A 62 -3.36 -8.11 10.05
N LEU A 63 -3.18 -8.39 8.75
CA LEU A 63 -2.76 -7.40 7.75
C LEU A 63 -3.89 -6.47 7.28
N GLY A 64 -5.14 -6.82 7.53
CA GLY A 64 -6.31 -6.10 7.04
C GLY A 64 -6.41 -4.66 7.53
N GLY A 65 -5.89 -4.39 8.72
CA GLY A 65 -5.88 -3.06 9.31
C GLY A 65 -5.11 -2.00 8.52
N LEU A 66 -4.24 -2.40 7.57
CA LEU A 66 -3.57 -1.46 6.66
C LEU A 66 -4.56 -0.55 5.95
N ALA A 67 -5.72 -1.09 5.54
CA ALA A 67 -6.75 -0.31 4.87
C ALA A 67 -7.40 0.77 5.77
N LEU A 68 -7.09 0.81 7.05
CA LEU A 68 -7.57 1.81 8.01
C LEU A 68 -6.55 2.92 8.30
N PHE A 69 -5.30 2.77 7.84
CA PHE A 69 -4.23 3.75 8.12
C PHE A 69 -4.58 5.14 7.57
N PRO A 70 -4.11 6.22 8.19
CA PRO A 70 -4.09 7.53 7.55
C PRO A 70 -3.39 7.46 6.19
N GLN A 71 -3.84 8.26 5.22
CA GLN A 71 -3.33 8.19 3.84
C GLN A 71 -1.81 8.35 3.75
N SER A 72 -1.24 9.32 4.47
CA SER A 72 0.19 9.55 4.51
C SER A 72 0.98 8.36 5.06
N GLU A 73 0.45 7.71 6.10
CA GLU A 73 1.07 6.55 6.75
C GLU A 73 0.97 5.30 5.87
N LEU A 74 -0.16 5.14 5.17
CA LEU A 74 -0.35 4.08 4.20
C LEU A 74 0.70 4.16 3.08
N MET A 75 0.83 5.32 2.44
CA MET A 75 1.78 5.54 1.35
C MET A 75 3.22 5.38 1.83
N LEU A 76 3.57 5.96 2.97
CA LEU A 76 4.91 5.84 3.56
C LEU A 76 5.29 4.38 3.83
N LEU A 77 4.38 3.61 4.41
CA LEU A 77 4.61 2.18 4.69
C LEU A 77 4.79 1.39 3.40
N LEU A 78 3.91 1.56 2.42
CA LEU A 78 3.99 0.82 1.16
C LEU A 78 5.26 1.17 0.38
N ARG A 79 5.63 2.46 0.34
CA ARG A 79 6.88 2.93 -0.28
C ARG A 79 8.10 2.32 0.40
N ARG A 80 8.12 2.26 1.74
CA ARG A 80 9.22 1.65 2.49
C ARG A 80 9.29 0.14 2.25
N LEU A 81 8.16 -0.54 2.24
CA LEU A 81 8.11 -1.97 1.94
C LEU A 81 8.62 -2.23 0.51
N GLY A 82 8.13 -1.47 -0.48
CA GLY A 82 8.63 -1.58 -1.86
C GLY A 82 10.14 -1.35 -1.96
N ALA A 83 10.67 -0.33 -1.27
CA ALA A 83 12.11 -0.08 -1.23
C ALA A 83 12.90 -1.27 -0.63
N VAL A 84 12.39 -1.89 0.41
CA VAL A 84 13.02 -3.09 1.02
C VAL A 84 13.05 -4.28 0.04
N LEU A 85 12.02 -4.43 -0.79
CA LEU A 85 11.98 -5.47 -1.84
C LEU A 85 12.97 -5.23 -2.99
N HIS A 86 13.48 -4.00 -3.13
CA HIS A 86 14.58 -3.63 -4.02
C HIS A 86 15.88 -3.41 -3.24
N GLY A 87 15.96 -3.82 -2.00
CA GLY A 87 17.03 -3.46 -1.06
C GLY A 87 18.42 -3.84 -1.51
N GLU A 88 18.60 -5.03 -2.06
CA GLU A 88 19.89 -5.47 -2.62
C GLU A 88 20.32 -4.59 -3.81
N ALA A 89 19.38 -4.27 -4.70
CA ALA A 89 19.67 -3.41 -5.84
C ALA A 89 19.97 -1.96 -5.40
N ILE A 90 19.31 -1.47 -4.35
CA ILE A 90 19.59 -0.17 -3.73
C ILE A 90 20.99 -0.19 -3.10
N ARG A 91 21.35 -1.25 -2.36
CA ARG A 91 22.66 -1.42 -1.70
C ARG A 91 23.82 -1.41 -2.69
N HIS A 92 23.63 -1.99 -3.88
CA HIS A 92 24.64 -2.07 -4.92
C HIS A 92 24.56 -0.93 -5.95
N CYS A 93 23.70 0.06 -5.74
CA CYS A 93 23.56 1.19 -6.64
C CYS A 93 24.77 2.13 -6.53
N LEU A 94 25.59 2.19 -7.58
CA LEU A 94 26.77 3.06 -7.67
C LEU A 94 26.53 4.31 -8.51
N LEU A 95 25.40 4.39 -9.23
CA LEU A 95 25.09 5.52 -10.11
C LEU A 95 24.60 6.71 -9.30
N ALA A 96 25.35 7.78 -9.27
CA ALA A 96 25.03 8.99 -8.48
C ALA A 96 23.66 9.61 -8.79
N PRO A 97 23.16 9.67 -10.05
CA PRO A 97 21.80 10.15 -10.32
C PRO A 97 20.73 9.27 -9.68
N THR A 98 20.83 7.95 -9.83
CA THR A 98 19.89 6.98 -9.26
C THR A 98 19.92 7.01 -7.73
N LEU A 99 21.11 7.11 -7.14
CA LEU A 99 21.25 7.21 -5.68
C LEU A 99 20.56 8.48 -5.14
N ARG A 100 20.76 9.62 -5.80
CA ARG A 100 20.06 10.86 -5.42
C ARG A 100 18.54 10.73 -5.51
N GLN A 101 18.05 10.06 -6.53
CA GLN A 101 16.63 9.77 -6.69
C GLN A 101 16.09 8.87 -5.58
N ILE A 102 16.81 7.80 -5.23
CA ILE A 102 16.46 6.92 -4.10
C ILE A 102 16.39 7.71 -2.79
N ILE A 103 17.39 8.55 -2.52
CA ILE A 103 17.41 9.39 -1.31
C ILE A 103 16.25 10.39 -1.32
N ALA A 104 15.93 10.98 -2.46
CA ALA A 104 14.80 11.90 -2.57
C ALA A 104 13.45 11.21 -2.28
N LEU A 105 13.29 9.93 -2.69
CA LEU A 105 12.07 9.15 -2.49
C LEU A 105 11.92 8.61 -1.06
N LEU A 106 13.01 8.21 -0.42
CA LEU A 106 12.99 7.53 0.87
C LEU A 106 13.36 8.45 2.04
N GLY A 107 13.95 9.60 1.76
CA GLY A 107 14.67 10.40 2.73
C GLY A 107 16.02 9.75 3.13
N GLU A 108 16.92 10.51 3.72
CA GLU A 108 18.22 9.99 4.18
C GLU A 108 18.08 8.87 5.22
N GLU A 109 17.17 9.03 6.17
CA GLU A 109 16.90 8.03 7.19
C GLU A 109 16.35 6.75 6.59
N GLY A 110 15.42 6.89 5.64
CA GLY A 110 14.84 5.77 4.91
C GLY A 110 15.85 4.98 4.11
N HIS A 111 16.69 5.66 3.38
CA HIS A 111 17.80 5.06 2.64
C HIS A 111 18.78 4.34 3.57
N ARG A 112 19.20 5.00 4.66
CA ARG A 112 20.09 4.41 5.67
C ARG A 112 19.49 3.15 6.30
N ALA A 113 18.19 3.15 6.60
CA ALA A 113 17.50 2.00 7.15
C ALA A 113 17.50 0.81 6.18
N VAL A 114 17.27 1.03 4.89
CA VAL A 114 17.37 -0.04 3.88
C VAL A 114 18.78 -0.62 3.85
N LEU A 115 19.82 0.22 3.84
CA LEU A 115 21.21 -0.25 3.77
C LEU A 115 21.62 -1.07 5.00
N SER A 116 21.25 -0.62 6.21
CA SER A 116 21.74 -1.18 7.47
C SER A 116 20.90 -2.32 8.02
N GLN A 117 19.61 -2.39 7.68
CA GLN A 117 18.67 -3.29 8.33
C GLN A 117 18.19 -4.43 7.42
N LEU A 118 18.51 -4.42 6.13
CA LEU A 118 18.00 -5.39 5.16
C LEU A 118 18.17 -6.83 5.64
N ASP A 119 19.38 -7.21 6.08
CA ASP A 119 19.71 -8.56 6.53
C ASP A 119 19.09 -8.93 7.90
N LEU A 120 18.69 -7.90 8.66
CA LEU A 120 18.10 -8.06 9.98
C LEU A 120 16.56 -8.21 9.95
N LEU A 121 15.94 -7.97 8.78
CA LEU A 121 14.49 -8.01 8.67
C LEU A 121 13.94 -9.42 8.80
N ILE A 122 14.41 -10.35 8.01
CA ILE A 122 13.90 -11.72 7.94
C ILE A 122 15.01 -12.79 7.85
N GLY A 123 16.28 -12.40 8.03
CA GLY A 123 17.42 -13.29 7.78
C GLY A 123 17.63 -13.53 6.27
N PRO A 124 17.93 -14.76 5.84
CA PRO A 124 18.11 -15.06 4.42
C PRO A 124 16.84 -14.75 3.62
N TRP A 125 17.00 -14.00 2.55
CA TRP A 125 15.88 -13.63 1.68
C TRP A 125 15.49 -14.82 0.79
N PRO A 126 14.19 -15.17 0.71
CA PRO A 126 13.74 -16.18 -0.23
C PRO A 126 14.03 -15.76 -1.68
N ALA A 127 14.28 -16.76 -2.52
CA ALA A 127 14.55 -16.54 -3.94
C ALA A 127 13.39 -15.75 -4.61
N GLY A 128 13.73 -14.73 -5.39
CA GLY A 128 12.76 -13.91 -6.12
C GLY A 128 12.11 -12.78 -5.30
N TRP A 129 12.36 -12.66 -3.99
CA TRP A 129 11.81 -11.55 -3.20
C TRP A 129 12.60 -10.25 -3.40
N GLN A 130 13.91 -10.34 -3.57
CA GLN A 130 14.73 -9.19 -3.94
C GLN A 130 14.66 -8.99 -5.45
N GLN A 131 14.22 -7.80 -5.86
CA GLN A 131 13.99 -7.44 -7.26
C GLN A 131 15.02 -6.41 -7.74
N PRO A 132 15.37 -6.39 -9.02
CA PRO A 132 16.15 -5.31 -9.59
C PRO A 132 15.42 -3.97 -9.48
N LEU A 133 16.17 -2.86 -9.52
CA LEU A 133 15.54 -1.54 -9.59
C LEU A 133 14.70 -1.42 -10.87
N PRO A 134 13.50 -0.85 -10.78
CA PRO A 134 12.67 -0.58 -11.95
C PRO A 134 13.35 0.48 -12.84
N ALA A 135 13.09 0.40 -14.15
CA ALA A 135 13.65 1.34 -15.12
C ALA A 135 13.21 2.80 -14.85
N GLN A 136 11.99 2.98 -14.40
CA GLN A 136 11.47 4.24 -13.87
C GLN A 136 11.27 4.06 -12.38
N LEU A 137 11.95 4.86 -11.59
CA LEU A 137 11.89 4.80 -10.13
C LEU A 137 11.17 6.06 -9.63
N ASP A 138 9.97 5.90 -9.13
CA ASP A 138 9.15 6.94 -8.52
C ASP A 138 8.42 6.42 -7.27
N GLU A 139 7.70 7.30 -6.60
CA GLU A 139 6.94 6.94 -5.41
C GLU A 139 5.90 5.86 -5.69
N GLY A 140 5.12 6.03 -6.76
CA GLY A 140 4.03 5.14 -7.13
C GLY A 140 4.53 3.72 -7.45
N VAL A 141 5.69 3.60 -8.08
CA VAL A 141 6.31 2.30 -8.39
C VAL A 141 6.70 1.54 -7.13
N LEU A 142 7.27 2.23 -6.14
CA LEU A 142 7.61 1.60 -4.85
C LEU A 142 6.36 1.29 -4.03
N GLU A 143 5.37 2.19 -4.01
CA GLU A 143 4.11 1.98 -3.32
C GLU A 143 3.34 0.79 -3.90
N GLU A 144 3.30 0.67 -5.21
CA GLU A 144 2.68 -0.47 -5.90
C GLU A 144 3.41 -1.79 -5.61
N ALA A 145 4.74 -1.81 -5.63
CA ALA A 145 5.50 -3.01 -5.27
C ALA A 145 5.20 -3.44 -3.82
N GLY A 146 5.16 -2.48 -2.89
CA GLY A 146 4.78 -2.72 -1.50
C GLY A 146 3.35 -3.23 -1.36
N LEU A 147 2.41 -2.64 -2.10
CA LEU A 147 1.00 -3.07 -2.12
C LEU A 147 0.87 -4.50 -2.61
N GLN A 148 1.46 -4.85 -3.75
CA GLN A 148 1.38 -6.20 -4.32
C GLN A 148 1.97 -7.25 -3.38
N PHE A 149 3.10 -6.94 -2.73
CA PHE A 149 3.67 -7.84 -1.73
C PHE A 149 2.76 -7.98 -0.49
N TRP A 150 2.19 -6.88 0.00
CA TRP A 150 1.26 -6.91 1.13
C TRP A 150 0.01 -7.73 0.83
N LEU A 151 -0.58 -7.57 -0.36
CA LEU A 151 -1.74 -8.34 -0.80
C LEU A 151 -1.41 -9.83 -0.92
N ALA A 152 -0.25 -10.18 -1.49
CA ALA A 152 0.21 -11.55 -1.57
C ALA A 152 0.43 -12.18 -0.17
N ALA A 153 1.00 -11.41 0.78
CA ALA A 153 1.16 -11.84 2.16
C ALA A 153 -0.19 -12.02 2.90
N ALA A 154 -1.19 -11.19 2.60
CA ALA A 154 -2.54 -11.34 3.11
C ALA A 154 -3.19 -12.64 2.64
N GLY A 155 -2.94 -13.03 1.39
CA GLY A 155 -3.44 -14.25 0.78
C GLY A 155 -4.71 -14.04 -0.04
N GLU A 156 -5.16 -15.12 -0.64
CA GLU A 156 -6.36 -15.15 -1.49
C GLU A 156 -7.66 -15.10 -0.65
N GLY A 157 -8.77 -14.72 -1.30
CA GLY A 157 -10.09 -14.69 -0.65
C GLY A 157 -10.52 -13.34 -0.10
N TYR A 158 -9.65 -12.33 -0.12
CA TYR A 158 -9.94 -10.99 0.41
C TYR A 158 -10.12 -9.93 -0.70
N THR A 159 -10.72 -10.31 -1.80
CA THR A 159 -10.79 -9.48 -3.03
C THR A 159 -11.46 -8.12 -2.79
N ASP A 160 -12.58 -8.08 -2.07
CA ASP A 160 -13.29 -6.82 -1.79
C ASP A 160 -12.51 -5.89 -0.87
N TRP A 161 -11.79 -6.45 0.10
CA TRP A 161 -10.88 -5.69 0.94
C TRP A 161 -9.69 -5.16 0.15
N ALA A 162 -9.03 -6.01 -0.65
CA ALA A 162 -7.89 -5.66 -1.48
C ALA A 162 -8.24 -4.53 -2.47
N ARG A 163 -9.43 -4.63 -3.08
CA ARG A 163 -9.95 -3.60 -3.99
C ARG A 163 -10.12 -2.26 -3.28
N ARG A 164 -10.68 -2.24 -2.07
CA ARG A 164 -10.83 -0.99 -1.29
C ARG A 164 -9.49 -0.39 -0.92
N LEU A 165 -8.52 -1.22 -0.55
CA LEU A 165 -7.16 -0.76 -0.28
C LEU A 165 -6.53 -0.13 -1.53
N ALA A 166 -6.65 -0.78 -2.69
CA ALA A 166 -6.14 -0.27 -3.97
C ALA A 166 -6.83 1.05 -4.39
N LEU A 167 -8.14 1.19 -4.16
CA LEU A 167 -8.89 2.41 -4.46
C LEU A 167 -8.44 3.64 -3.66
N ARG A 168 -7.68 3.45 -2.59
CA ARG A 168 -7.10 4.55 -1.82
C ARG A 168 -5.84 5.14 -2.45
N LEU A 169 -5.20 4.42 -3.35
CA LEU A 169 -3.94 4.80 -3.98
C LEU A 169 -4.19 5.32 -5.41
N PRO A 170 -3.29 6.09 -5.99
CA PRO A 170 -3.35 6.38 -7.42
C PRO A 170 -3.40 5.08 -8.24
N PRO A 171 -4.11 5.05 -9.37
CA PRO A 171 -4.08 3.88 -10.24
C PRO A 171 -2.68 3.65 -10.78
N ALA A 172 -2.18 2.45 -10.58
CA ALA A 172 -0.90 2.01 -11.11
C ALA A 172 -1.11 1.06 -12.31
N PRO A 173 -0.15 0.96 -13.23
CA PRO A 173 -0.19 -0.05 -14.28
C PRO A 173 -0.32 -1.44 -13.65
N PRO A 174 -1.16 -2.32 -14.21
CA PRO A 174 -1.33 -3.66 -13.67
C PRO A 174 0.02 -4.39 -13.65
N ARG A 175 0.41 -4.84 -12.47
CA ARG A 175 1.60 -5.67 -12.28
C ARG A 175 1.17 -7.08 -11.93
N PRO A 176 1.94 -8.10 -12.32
CA PRO A 176 1.68 -9.44 -11.86
C PRO A 176 1.72 -9.49 -10.32
N SER A 177 0.85 -10.30 -9.74
CA SER A 177 0.85 -10.55 -8.30
C SER A 177 2.23 -11.06 -7.87
N TRP A 178 2.65 -10.69 -6.67
CA TRP A 178 3.93 -11.16 -6.13
C TRP A 178 3.91 -12.69 -5.96
N PRO A 179 4.88 -13.41 -6.50
CA PRO A 179 4.88 -14.87 -6.43
C PRO A 179 5.27 -15.32 -5.01
N LEU A 180 4.28 -15.57 -4.17
CA LEU A 180 4.48 -16.13 -2.83
C LEU A 180 3.96 -17.56 -2.77
N ALA A 181 4.84 -18.52 -2.45
CA ALA A 181 4.44 -19.86 -2.12
C ALA A 181 3.69 -19.88 -0.77
N ALA A 182 2.81 -20.85 -0.58
CA ALA A 182 1.97 -20.91 0.62
C ALA A 182 2.78 -21.00 1.92
N ASP A 183 3.89 -21.71 1.91
CA ASP A 183 4.84 -21.86 3.02
C ASP A 183 5.63 -20.57 3.32
N GLN A 184 5.74 -19.65 2.37
CA GLN A 184 6.42 -18.37 2.53
C GLN A 184 5.51 -17.28 3.12
N ARG A 185 4.18 -17.45 3.10
CA ARG A 185 3.22 -16.45 3.60
C ARG A 185 3.45 -16.06 5.07
N PRO A 186 3.74 -16.94 6.01
CA PRO A 186 4.05 -16.54 7.39
C PRO A 186 5.24 -15.59 7.48
N LEU A 187 6.30 -15.85 6.72
CA LEU A 187 7.49 -15.00 6.67
C LEU A 187 7.18 -13.64 6.03
N ALA A 188 6.39 -13.62 4.95
CA ALA A 188 5.94 -12.39 4.30
C ALA A 188 5.10 -11.52 5.25
N ARG A 189 4.18 -12.13 6.00
CA ARG A 189 3.40 -11.44 7.04
C ARG A 189 4.29 -10.85 8.13
N ALA A 190 5.27 -11.61 8.59
CA ALA A 190 6.23 -11.14 9.58
C ALA A 190 7.03 -9.93 9.07
N LEU A 191 7.48 -9.96 7.80
CA LEU A 191 8.15 -8.83 7.15
C LEU A 191 7.23 -7.59 7.11
N CYS A 192 5.99 -7.73 6.62
CA CYS A 192 5.02 -6.65 6.58
C CYS A 192 4.82 -5.99 7.95
N LEU A 193 4.59 -6.80 8.99
CA LEU A 193 4.39 -6.31 10.35
C LEU A 193 5.64 -5.66 10.93
N LYS A 194 6.83 -6.19 10.63
CA LYS A 194 8.09 -5.63 11.10
C LYS A 194 8.35 -4.26 10.48
N ILE A 195 8.13 -4.11 9.17
CA ILE A 195 8.24 -2.81 8.50
C ILE A 195 7.20 -1.82 9.03
N ALA A 196 5.93 -2.25 9.21
CA ALA A 196 4.90 -1.41 9.79
C ALA A 196 5.30 -0.88 11.17
N LYS A 197 5.85 -1.74 12.03
CA LYS A 197 6.31 -1.36 13.37
C LYS A 197 7.46 -0.36 13.34
N GLN A 198 8.33 -0.44 12.35
CA GLN A 198 9.46 0.48 12.21
C GLN A 198 9.05 1.83 11.64
N VAL A 199 8.16 1.83 10.64
CA VAL A 199 7.83 3.02 9.84
C VAL A 199 6.64 3.78 10.41
N THR A 200 5.62 3.06 10.90
CA THR A 200 4.35 3.61 11.35
C THR A 200 3.92 3.02 12.71
N PRO A 201 4.76 3.13 13.76
CA PRO A 201 4.50 2.50 15.06
C PRO A 201 3.17 2.91 15.67
N GLN A 202 2.73 4.15 15.44
CA GLN A 202 1.46 4.70 15.91
C GLN A 202 0.23 3.99 15.31
N CYS A 203 0.36 3.33 14.16
CA CYS A 203 -0.73 2.63 13.49
C CYS A 203 -0.74 1.11 13.76
N CYS A 204 0.28 0.57 14.46
CA CYS A 204 0.41 -0.88 14.70
C CYS A 204 -0.75 -1.50 15.49
N HIS A 205 -1.48 -0.70 16.27
CA HIS A 205 -2.67 -1.16 16.99
C HIS A 205 -3.81 -1.59 16.05
N LEU A 206 -3.80 -1.16 14.79
CA LEU A 206 -4.75 -1.55 13.75
C LEU A 206 -4.41 -2.92 13.12
N LEU A 207 -3.17 -3.39 13.28
CA LEU A 207 -2.66 -4.66 12.73
C LEU A 207 -2.73 -5.78 13.79
N LYS A 208 -3.94 -6.15 14.20
CA LYS A 208 -4.19 -7.16 15.24
C LYS A 208 -5.06 -8.30 14.72
#